data_5a0a2569db5c1d625f0a5ef3ab88d64d
#
_entry.id   5a0a2569db5c1d625f0a5ef3ab88d64d
#
_cell.length_a   1.000
_cell.length_b   1.000
_cell.length_c   1.000
_cell.angle_alpha   90.00
_cell.angle_beta   90.00
_cell.angle_gamma   90.00
#
_symmetry.space_group_name_H-M   'P 1'
#
loop_
_entity.id
_entity.type
_entity.pdbx_description
1 polymer ?
#
loop_
_entity_poly.entity_id
_entity_poly.type
_entity_poly.pdbx_seq_one_letter_code
_entity_poly.pdbx_strand_id
1 'polypeptide(L)'
;MARRVARWAVASLVIGGTLFLVAGRTDLPRLWLFAGLMSAMLLAGLLFIPAEVVAERLKKQRTADPIVLALVRILFLATFVLGAADVGRLHLSDTVPMTVSVIALLVGALALGFAFSAIRVNRFFMPAVRIQSERGHRVVDAGPYRLVRHPGYVAMLFLGPASALAMGSWLALVPGLAC
;
A
#
# COMPACT_ATOMS: atom_id res chain seq x y z
N MET A 1 -5.08 -16.33 17.48
CA MET A 1 -6.00 -15.62 16.57
C MET A 1 -6.35 -14.22 17.10
N ALA A 2 -6.78 -14.07 18.34
CA ALA A 2 -7.20 -12.79 18.94
C ALA A 2 -6.18 -11.64 18.78
N ARG A 3 -4.88 -11.87 19.06
CA ARG A 3 -3.82 -10.85 18.90
C ARG A 3 -3.63 -10.36 17.46
N ARG A 4 -3.89 -11.21 16.45
CA ARG A 4 -3.80 -10.82 15.03
C ARG A 4 -4.98 -9.91 14.66
N VAL A 5 -6.18 -10.31 15.08
CA VAL A 5 -7.39 -9.50 14.86
C VAL A 5 -7.28 -8.14 15.55
N ALA A 6 -6.80 -8.10 16.80
CA ALA A 6 -6.57 -6.85 17.50
C ALA A 6 -5.58 -5.92 16.76
N ARG A 7 -4.46 -6.46 16.27
CA ARG A 7 -3.49 -5.67 15.47
C ARG A 7 -4.09 -5.15 14.17
N TRP A 8 -4.89 -5.96 13.48
CA TRP A 8 -5.62 -5.53 12.30
C TRP A 8 -6.59 -4.40 12.63
N ALA A 9 -7.41 -4.55 13.68
CA ALA A 9 -8.37 -3.53 14.08
C ALA A 9 -7.68 -2.21 14.44
N VAL A 10 -6.61 -2.25 15.23
CA VAL A 10 -5.82 -1.07 15.59
C VAL A 10 -5.22 -0.41 14.35
N ALA A 11 -4.60 -1.17 13.45
CA ALA A 11 -4.01 -0.62 12.23
C ALA A 11 -5.08 -0.01 11.31
N SER A 12 -6.24 -0.65 11.17
CA SER A 12 -7.36 -0.13 10.38
C SER A 12 -7.92 1.17 10.97
N LEU A 13 -8.07 1.23 12.30
CA LEU A 13 -8.51 2.43 13.01
C LEU A 13 -7.49 3.58 12.87
N VAL A 14 -6.21 3.27 12.98
CA VAL A 14 -5.15 4.29 12.83
C VAL A 14 -5.15 4.83 11.40
N ILE A 15 -5.18 3.98 10.38
CA ILE A 15 -5.17 4.42 8.98
C ILE A 15 -6.45 5.20 8.66
N GLY A 16 -7.63 4.62 8.92
CA GLY A 16 -8.92 5.28 8.67
C GLY A 16 -9.05 6.58 9.48
N GLY A 17 -8.74 6.52 10.78
CA GLY A 17 -8.78 7.68 11.66
C GLY A 17 -7.87 8.82 11.19
N THR A 18 -6.65 8.49 10.74
CA THR A 18 -5.72 9.50 10.19
C THR A 18 -6.28 10.13 8.91
N LEU A 19 -6.84 9.34 7.99
CA LEU A 19 -7.43 9.87 6.76
C LEU A 19 -8.57 10.84 7.05
N PHE A 20 -9.51 10.48 7.95
CA PHE A 20 -10.63 11.35 8.29
C PHE A 20 -10.23 12.54 9.17
N LEU A 21 -9.22 12.40 10.02
CA LEU A 21 -8.64 13.50 10.78
C LEU A 21 -8.03 14.55 9.84
N VAL A 22 -7.29 14.11 8.84
CA VAL A 22 -6.69 14.98 7.81
C VAL A 22 -7.77 15.61 6.94
N ALA A 23 -8.78 14.84 6.53
CA ALA A 23 -9.92 15.35 5.76
C ALA A 23 -10.77 16.36 6.55
N GLY A 24 -10.82 16.23 7.88
CA GLY A 24 -11.61 17.10 8.77
C GLY A 24 -13.11 16.86 8.73
N ARG A 25 -13.57 15.84 8.00
CA ARG A 25 -14.97 15.45 7.84
C ARG A 25 -15.10 13.97 7.55
N THR A 26 -16.27 13.38 7.86
CA THR A 26 -16.49 11.93 7.75
C THR A 26 -17.54 11.55 6.69
N ASP A 27 -18.19 12.51 6.08
CA ASP A 27 -19.25 12.32 5.07
C ASP A 27 -18.66 12.18 3.63
N LEU A 28 -17.55 11.49 3.50
CA LEU A 28 -16.80 11.27 2.26
C LEU A 28 -16.86 9.79 1.84
N PRO A 29 -17.83 9.37 0.99
CA PRO A 29 -18.01 7.95 0.61
C PRO A 29 -16.75 7.33 -0.01
N ARG A 30 -16.00 8.07 -0.83
CA ARG A 30 -14.76 7.59 -1.46
C ARG A 30 -13.69 7.24 -0.43
N LEU A 31 -13.53 8.06 0.61
CA LEU A 31 -12.59 7.78 1.70
C LEU A 31 -13.00 6.54 2.52
N TRP A 32 -14.30 6.33 2.73
CA TRP A 32 -14.79 5.10 3.36
C TRP A 32 -14.51 3.86 2.51
N LEU A 33 -14.77 3.92 1.20
CA LEU A 33 -14.45 2.83 0.29
C LEU A 33 -12.94 2.52 0.25
N PHE A 34 -12.13 3.57 0.19
CA PHE A 34 -10.67 3.45 0.21
C PHE A 34 -10.16 2.88 1.54
N ALA A 35 -10.60 3.40 2.67
CA ALA A 35 -10.23 2.91 4.00
C ALA A 35 -10.70 1.46 4.22
N GLY A 36 -11.90 1.12 3.74
CA GLY A 36 -12.44 -0.23 3.75
C GLY A 36 -11.59 -1.20 2.93
N LEU A 37 -11.18 -0.81 1.71
CA LEU A 37 -10.27 -1.60 0.89
C LEU A 37 -8.92 -1.80 1.60
N MET A 38 -8.33 -0.74 2.16
CA MET A 38 -7.07 -0.84 2.90
C MET A 38 -7.19 -1.78 4.09
N SER A 39 -8.28 -1.68 4.86
CA SER A 39 -8.56 -2.58 5.98
C SER A 39 -8.71 -4.04 5.54
N ALA A 40 -9.47 -4.29 4.46
CA ALA A 40 -9.63 -5.63 3.90
C ALA A 40 -8.30 -6.22 3.42
N MET A 41 -7.45 -5.40 2.78
CA MET A 41 -6.13 -5.83 2.32
C MET A 41 -5.16 -6.09 3.48
N LEU A 42 -5.22 -5.31 4.57
CA LEU A 42 -4.47 -5.60 5.79
C LEU A 42 -4.90 -6.95 6.40
N LEU A 43 -6.20 -7.22 6.43
CA LEU A 43 -6.72 -8.50 6.90
C LEU A 43 -6.25 -9.65 6.01
N ALA A 44 -6.36 -9.49 4.70
CA ALA A 44 -5.85 -10.47 3.74
C ALA A 44 -4.35 -10.72 3.93
N GLY A 45 -3.55 -9.66 4.12
CA GLY A 45 -2.13 -9.78 4.43
C GLY A 45 -1.87 -10.60 5.70
N LEU A 46 -2.65 -10.39 6.76
CA LEU A 46 -2.52 -11.17 8.01
C LEU A 46 -2.92 -12.64 7.87
N LEU A 47 -3.85 -12.95 6.97
CA LEU A 47 -4.34 -14.31 6.75
C LEU A 47 -3.44 -15.08 5.78
N PHE A 48 -2.94 -14.46 4.73
CA PHE A 48 -2.29 -15.12 3.61
C PHE A 48 -0.76 -14.98 3.58
N ILE A 49 -0.17 -13.97 4.27
CA ILE A 49 1.28 -13.84 4.35
C ILE A 49 1.82 -14.70 5.50
N PRO A 50 2.84 -15.55 5.26
CA PRO A 50 3.46 -16.35 6.30
C PRO A 50 4.00 -15.48 7.44
N ALA A 51 3.77 -15.92 8.69
CA ALA A 51 4.19 -15.17 9.88
C ALA A 51 5.70 -14.89 9.93
N GLU A 52 6.51 -15.79 9.39
CA GLU A 52 7.97 -15.65 9.28
C GLU A 52 8.36 -14.47 8.39
N VAL A 53 7.66 -14.28 7.27
CA VAL A 53 7.89 -13.16 6.36
C VAL A 53 7.52 -11.84 7.04
N VAL A 54 6.41 -11.81 7.77
CA VAL A 54 5.99 -10.63 8.53
C VAL A 54 7.00 -10.30 9.63
N ALA A 55 7.42 -11.30 10.40
CA ALA A 55 8.41 -11.13 11.48
C ALA A 55 9.75 -10.62 10.95
N GLU A 56 10.22 -11.14 9.82
CA GLU A 56 11.46 -10.71 9.20
C GLU A 56 11.39 -9.26 8.72
N ARG A 57 10.26 -8.85 8.16
CA ARG A 57 10.03 -7.47 7.70
C ARG A 57 10.00 -6.43 8.83
N LEU A 58 9.64 -6.86 10.04
CA LEU A 58 9.61 -5.98 11.22
C LEU A 58 11.00 -5.82 11.88
N LYS A 59 11.98 -6.66 11.53
CA LYS A 59 13.35 -6.48 12.02
C LYS A 59 13.98 -5.23 11.42
N LYS A 60 14.85 -4.57 12.20
CA LYS A 60 15.66 -3.45 11.69
C LYS A 60 16.56 -3.96 10.56
N GLN A 61 16.30 -3.54 9.35
CA GLN A 61 17.03 -3.97 8.17
C GLN A 61 18.11 -2.94 7.79
N ARG A 62 19.30 -3.41 7.48
CA ARG A 62 20.25 -2.61 6.71
C ARG A 62 19.84 -2.71 5.24
N THR A 63 19.53 -1.59 4.62
CA THR A 63 19.26 -1.50 3.19
C THR A 63 20.44 -0.90 2.46
N ALA A 64 20.67 -1.31 1.22
CA ALA A 64 21.70 -0.73 0.38
C ALA A 64 21.41 0.74 0.05
N ASP A 65 20.13 1.11 0.02
CA ASP A 65 19.70 2.47 -0.33
C ASP A 65 18.63 3.00 0.63
N PRO A 66 19.05 3.55 1.81
CA PRO A 66 18.12 4.06 2.80
C PRO A 66 17.40 5.34 2.35
N ILE A 67 18.01 6.15 1.48
CA ILE A 67 17.46 7.41 1.01
C ILE A 67 16.28 7.13 0.08
N VAL A 68 16.46 6.26 -0.90
CA VAL A 68 15.38 5.89 -1.84
C VAL A 68 14.21 5.25 -1.07
N LEU A 69 14.49 4.37 -0.12
CA LEU A 69 13.44 3.75 0.69
C LEU A 69 12.67 4.80 1.53
N ALA A 70 13.36 5.78 2.09
CA ALA A 70 12.73 6.87 2.83
C ALA A 70 11.88 7.75 1.90
N LEU A 71 12.41 8.11 0.73
CA LEU A 71 11.72 8.92 -0.26
C LEU A 71 10.41 8.27 -0.72
N VAL A 72 10.46 6.98 -1.10
CA VAL A 72 9.26 6.23 -1.49
C VAL A 72 8.21 6.23 -0.39
N ARG A 73 8.60 6.04 0.88
CA ARG A 73 7.68 6.08 2.02
C ARG A 73 7.05 7.47 2.21
N ILE A 74 7.85 8.53 2.06
CA ILE A 74 7.38 9.91 2.16
C ILE A 74 6.37 10.20 1.04
N LEU A 75 6.67 9.82 -0.19
CA LEU A 75 5.77 10.01 -1.33
C LEU A 75 4.45 9.25 -1.15
N PHE A 76 4.51 8.01 -0.66
CA PHE A 76 3.31 7.23 -0.35
C PHE A 76 2.46 7.90 0.74
N LEU A 77 3.10 8.37 1.82
CA LEU A 77 2.41 9.09 2.88
C LEU A 77 1.83 10.41 2.35
N ALA A 78 2.60 11.15 1.55
CA ALA A 78 2.14 12.38 0.93
C ALA A 78 0.91 12.17 0.04
N THR A 79 0.86 11.05 -0.73
CA THR A 79 -0.32 10.69 -1.52
C THR A 79 -1.56 10.59 -0.64
N PHE A 80 -1.48 9.92 0.50
CA PHE A 80 -2.63 9.75 1.40
C PHE A 80 -3.02 11.03 2.11
N VAL A 81 -2.03 11.78 2.61
CA VAL A 81 -2.28 13.04 3.33
C VAL A 81 -2.85 14.10 2.37
N LEU A 82 -2.24 14.28 1.21
CA LEU A 82 -2.73 15.26 0.22
C LEU A 82 -4.09 14.85 -0.34
N GLY A 83 -4.31 13.56 -0.63
CA GLY A 83 -5.60 13.07 -1.12
C GLY A 83 -6.72 13.31 -0.12
N ALA A 84 -6.52 12.97 1.15
CA ALA A 84 -7.50 13.21 2.20
C ALA A 84 -7.73 14.71 2.46
N ALA A 85 -6.65 15.51 2.49
CA ALA A 85 -6.75 16.96 2.69
C ALA A 85 -7.47 17.64 1.53
N ASP A 86 -7.17 17.25 0.29
CA ASP A 86 -7.77 17.83 -0.91
C ASP A 86 -9.29 17.62 -0.94
N VAL A 87 -9.74 16.38 -0.77
CA VAL A 87 -11.18 16.06 -0.85
C VAL A 87 -11.98 16.51 0.39
N GLY A 88 -11.31 16.76 1.50
CA GLY A 88 -11.98 17.12 2.76
C GLY A 88 -11.91 18.58 3.15
N ARG A 89 -10.83 19.28 2.81
CA ARG A 89 -10.55 20.65 3.28
C ARG A 89 -10.16 21.63 2.17
N LEU A 90 -9.26 21.20 1.24
CA LEU A 90 -8.62 22.13 0.31
C LEU A 90 -9.47 22.36 -0.94
N HIS A 91 -10.16 21.32 -1.42
CA HIS A 91 -11.00 21.35 -2.62
C HIS A 91 -10.30 21.91 -3.87
N LEU A 92 -8.98 21.64 -4.01
CA LEU A 92 -8.17 22.15 -5.10
C LEU A 92 -8.33 21.34 -6.38
N SER A 93 -8.59 20.02 -6.23
CA SER A 93 -8.61 19.10 -7.36
C SER A 93 -9.52 17.87 -7.15
N ASP A 94 -10.53 17.98 -6.32
CA ASP A 94 -11.46 16.90 -5.94
C ASP A 94 -12.55 16.60 -7.00
N THR A 95 -12.23 16.87 -8.26
CA THR A 95 -13.13 16.74 -9.41
C THR A 95 -13.03 15.39 -10.12
N VAL A 96 -12.34 14.41 -9.55
CA VAL A 96 -12.22 13.06 -10.13
C VAL A 96 -13.62 12.44 -10.25
N PRO A 97 -14.05 11.95 -11.44
CA PRO A 97 -15.34 11.30 -11.58
C PRO A 97 -15.44 10.04 -10.71
N MET A 98 -16.63 9.74 -10.17
CA MET A 98 -16.84 8.57 -9.30
C MET A 98 -16.49 7.26 -10.00
N THR A 99 -16.79 7.15 -11.29
CA THR A 99 -16.42 5.99 -12.12
C THR A 99 -14.91 5.74 -12.15
N VAL A 100 -14.11 6.83 -12.27
CA VAL A 100 -12.65 6.76 -12.23
C VAL A 100 -12.17 6.31 -10.85
N SER A 101 -12.78 6.82 -9.77
CA SER A 101 -12.44 6.40 -8.40
C SER A 101 -12.73 4.91 -8.16
N VAL A 102 -13.85 4.40 -8.66
CA VAL A 102 -14.18 2.96 -8.55
C VAL A 102 -13.22 2.10 -9.36
N ILE A 103 -12.90 2.49 -10.58
CA ILE A 103 -11.90 1.78 -11.40
C ILE A 103 -10.55 1.80 -10.69
N ALA A 104 -10.14 2.93 -10.14
CA ALA A 104 -8.90 3.06 -9.40
C ALA A 104 -8.87 2.16 -8.14
N LEU A 105 -9.98 2.03 -7.41
CA LEU A 105 -10.10 1.07 -6.30
C LEU A 105 -9.86 -0.36 -6.77
N LEU A 106 -10.44 -0.76 -7.90
CA LEU A 106 -10.24 -2.11 -8.46
C LEU A 106 -8.79 -2.32 -8.90
N VAL A 107 -8.18 -1.34 -9.58
CA VAL A 107 -6.76 -1.40 -9.96
C VAL A 107 -5.87 -1.50 -8.72
N GLY A 108 -6.15 -0.73 -7.68
CA GLY A 108 -5.41 -0.80 -6.41
C GLY A 108 -5.56 -2.17 -5.73
N ALA A 109 -6.76 -2.73 -5.72
CA ALA A 109 -7.01 -4.08 -5.19
C ALA A 109 -6.23 -5.15 -5.96
N LEU A 110 -6.23 -5.09 -7.29
CA LEU A 110 -5.47 -6.01 -8.14
C LEU A 110 -3.96 -5.85 -7.93
N ALA A 111 -3.45 -4.63 -7.83
CA ALA A 111 -2.04 -4.35 -7.57
C ALA A 111 -1.60 -4.92 -6.22
N LEU A 112 -2.40 -4.74 -5.16
CA LEU A 112 -2.14 -5.33 -3.85
C LEU A 112 -2.22 -6.86 -3.88
N GLY A 113 -3.21 -7.44 -4.55
CA GLY A 113 -3.33 -8.89 -4.75
C GLY A 113 -2.10 -9.47 -5.46
N PHE A 114 -1.62 -8.76 -6.49
CA PHE A 114 -0.39 -9.13 -7.21
C PHE A 114 0.85 -9.06 -6.29
N ALA A 115 0.99 -8.00 -5.49
CA ALA A 115 2.05 -7.89 -4.49
C ALA A 115 1.98 -9.01 -3.45
N PHE A 116 0.80 -9.34 -2.93
CA PHE A 116 0.63 -10.43 -1.96
C PHE A 116 0.97 -11.78 -2.55
N SER A 117 0.62 -12.04 -3.80
CA SER A 117 1.01 -13.27 -4.50
C SER A 117 2.53 -13.38 -4.63
N ALA A 118 3.23 -12.28 -4.91
CA ALA A 118 4.68 -12.23 -4.94
C ALA A 118 5.31 -12.50 -3.56
N ILE A 119 4.77 -11.88 -2.51
CA ILE A 119 5.23 -12.09 -1.12
C ILE A 119 5.01 -13.53 -0.67
N ARG A 120 3.91 -14.16 -1.10
CA ARG A 120 3.57 -15.53 -0.72
C ARG A 120 4.55 -16.55 -1.30
N VAL A 121 4.96 -16.38 -2.55
CA VAL A 121 5.88 -17.33 -3.22
C VAL A 121 7.34 -17.04 -2.90
N ASN A 122 7.69 -15.81 -2.54
CA ASN A 122 9.06 -15.40 -2.26
C ASN A 122 9.24 -15.06 -0.76
N ARG A 123 9.71 -16.03 0.01
CA ARG A 123 10.01 -15.83 1.44
C ARG A 123 11.14 -14.82 1.71
N PHE A 124 11.89 -14.43 0.69
CA PHE A 124 12.96 -13.43 0.76
C PHE A 124 12.47 -12.03 0.37
N PHE A 125 11.18 -11.87 0.03
CA PHE A 125 10.62 -10.58 -0.36
C PHE A 125 10.69 -9.58 0.78
N MET A 126 11.53 -8.56 0.61
CA MET A 126 11.78 -7.51 1.60
C MET A 126 11.74 -6.13 0.93
N PRO A 127 11.33 -5.08 1.66
CA PRO A 127 11.44 -3.71 1.16
C PRO A 127 12.90 -3.23 1.07
N ALA A 128 13.82 -3.88 1.81
CA ALA A 128 15.25 -3.57 1.79
C ALA A 128 15.97 -4.44 0.77
N VAL A 129 16.77 -3.84 -0.10
CA VAL A 129 17.60 -4.56 -1.08
C VAL A 129 18.81 -5.14 -0.37
N ARG A 130 18.83 -6.46 -0.16
CA ARG A 130 19.97 -7.20 0.38
C ARG A 130 19.96 -8.67 -0.03
N ILE A 131 21.13 -9.28 -0.10
CA ILE A 131 21.28 -10.72 -0.21
C ILE A 131 21.15 -11.31 1.19
N GLN A 132 20.25 -12.30 1.36
CA GLN A 132 19.95 -12.96 2.64
C GLN A 132 20.64 -14.33 2.69
N SER A 133 21.99 -14.34 2.57
CA SER A 133 22.77 -15.58 2.53
C SER A 133 22.56 -16.44 3.79
N GLU A 134 22.35 -15.81 4.94
CA GLU A 134 22.04 -16.46 6.21
C GLU A 134 20.71 -17.24 6.21
N ARG A 135 19.85 -16.99 5.23
CA ARG A 135 18.56 -17.69 5.03
C ARG A 135 18.56 -18.61 3.82
N GLY A 136 19.72 -18.85 3.21
CA GLY A 136 19.84 -19.64 1.98
C GLY A 136 19.12 -18.96 0.81
N HIS A 137 19.40 -17.67 0.59
CA HIS A 137 18.78 -16.87 -0.47
C HIS A 137 19.01 -17.53 -1.83
N ARG A 138 17.93 -17.75 -2.54
CA ARG A 138 17.92 -18.27 -3.91
C ARG A 138 16.99 -17.46 -4.80
N VAL A 139 17.26 -17.50 -6.08
CA VAL A 139 16.35 -16.88 -7.08
C VAL A 139 15.01 -17.59 -7.05
N VAL A 140 13.93 -16.80 -7.07
CA VAL A 140 12.55 -17.27 -7.14
C VAL A 140 12.00 -16.90 -8.51
N ASP A 141 11.54 -17.90 -9.25
CA ASP A 141 10.98 -17.80 -10.59
C ASP A 141 9.52 -18.28 -10.69
N ALA A 142 8.88 -18.53 -9.54
CA ALA A 142 7.49 -19.02 -9.46
C ALA A 142 6.48 -17.87 -9.36
N GLY A 143 5.22 -18.16 -9.67
CA GLY A 143 4.10 -17.22 -9.57
C GLY A 143 4.32 -15.94 -10.38
N PRO A 144 4.14 -14.73 -9.79
CA PRO A 144 4.33 -13.48 -10.51
C PRO A 144 5.74 -13.26 -11.06
N TYR A 145 6.75 -13.92 -10.49
CA TYR A 145 8.14 -13.84 -10.96
C TYR A 145 8.36 -14.51 -12.34
N ARG A 146 7.38 -15.31 -12.79
CA ARG A 146 7.37 -15.84 -14.18
C ARG A 146 7.02 -14.77 -15.21
N LEU A 147 6.26 -13.75 -14.79
CA LEU A 147 5.79 -12.67 -15.67
C LEU A 147 6.76 -11.50 -15.67
N VAL A 148 7.25 -11.12 -14.48
CA VAL A 148 8.12 -9.96 -14.31
C VAL A 148 9.16 -10.22 -13.22
N ARG A 149 10.37 -9.67 -13.40
CA ARG A 149 11.47 -9.84 -12.42
C ARG A 149 11.21 -9.15 -11.08
N HIS A 150 10.47 -8.06 -11.08
CA HIS A 150 10.22 -7.20 -9.93
C HIS A 150 8.72 -6.95 -9.70
N PRO A 151 7.93 -7.98 -9.31
CA PRO A 151 6.47 -7.85 -9.17
C PRO A 151 6.06 -6.82 -8.09
N GLY A 152 6.91 -6.60 -7.08
CA GLY A 152 6.69 -5.55 -6.09
C GLY A 152 6.71 -4.14 -6.69
N TYR A 153 7.64 -3.86 -7.60
CA TYR A 153 7.72 -2.56 -8.27
C TYR A 153 6.55 -2.35 -9.24
N VAL A 154 6.14 -3.39 -9.95
CA VAL A 154 4.93 -3.33 -10.79
C VAL A 154 3.71 -2.98 -9.95
N ALA A 155 3.54 -3.63 -8.80
CA ALA A 155 2.43 -3.31 -7.90
C ALA A 155 2.49 -1.85 -7.41
N MET A 156 3.66 -1.34 -7.04
CA MET A 156 3.83 0.05 -6.58
C MET A 156 3.51 1.06 -7.67
N LEU A 157 3.92 0.80 -8.92
CA LEU A 157 3.64 1.66 -10.08
C LEU A 157 2.14 1.93 -10.27
N PHE A 158 1.30 0.95 -9.95
CA PHE A 158 -0.16 1.10 -10.02
C PHE A 158 -0.77 1.59 -8.71
N LEU A 159 -0.21 1.20 -7.57
CA LEU A 159 -0.82 1.43 -6.26
C LEU A 159 -0.82 2.92 -5.87
N GLY A 160 0.25 3.65 -6.15
CA GLY A 160 0.34 5.09 -5.87
C GLY A 160 -0.74 5.90 -6.60
N PRO A 161 -0.76 5.90 -7.94
CA PRO A 161 -1.77 6.63 -8.69
C PRO A 161 -3.19 6.12 -8.46
N ALA A 162 -3.39 4.80 -8.31
CA ALA A 162 -4.70 4.25 -7.98
C ALA A 162 -5.21 4.75 -6.62
N SER A 163 -4.34 4.88 -5.62
CA SER A 163 -4.73 5.42 -4.31
C SER A 163 -5.21 6.86 -4.39
N ALA A 164 -4.51 7.72 -5.14
CA ALA A 164 -4.87 9.11 -5.35
C ALA A 164 -6.25 9.26 -6.01
N LEU A 165 -6.45 8.55 -7.13
CA LEU A 165 -7.70 8.57 -7.89
C LEU A 165 -8.87 7.92 -7.13
N ALA A 166 -8.60 6.86 -6.36
CA ALA A 166 -9.60 6.21 -5.53
C ALA A 166 -10.13 7.15 -4.44
N MET A 167 -9.28 7.97 -3.83
CA MET A 167 -9.69 9.01 -2.89
C MET A 167 -10.41 10.17 -3.56
N GLY A 168 -10.23 10.39 -4.86
CA GLY A 168 -10.90 11.44 -5.63
C GLY A 168 -10.08 12.70 -5.87
N SER A 169 -8.76 12.66 -5.72
CA SER A 169 -7.87 13.81 -5.81
C SER A 169 -6.88 13.71 -6.98
N TRP A 170 -6.87 14.70 -7.86
CA TRP A 170 -5.82 14.85 -8.87
C TRP A 170 -4.51 15.35 -8.25
N LEU A 171 -4.57 16.19 -7.20
CA LEU A 171 -3.39 16.69 -6.49
C LEU A 171 -2.53 15.57 -5.93
N ALA A 172 -3.17 14.58 -5.32
CA ALA A 172 -2.49 13.41 -4.76
C ALA A 172 -1.85 12.51 -5.82
N LEU A 173 -2.23 12.65 -7.10
CA LEU A 173 -1.64 11.90 -8.20
C LEU A 173 -0.17 12.26 -8.41
N VAL A 174 0.23 13.50 -8.09
CA VAL A 174 1.63 13.95 -8.24
C VAL A 174 2.59 13.09 -7.42
N PRO A 175 2.48 13.01 -6.09
CA PRO A 175 3.32 12.09 -5.33
C PRO A 175 3.01 10.61 -5.62
N GLY A 176 1.77 10.26 -5.98
CA GLY A 176 1.37 8.90 -6.33
C GLY A 176 2.08 8.34 -7.57
N LEU A 177 2.38 9.18 -8.57
CA LEU A 177 3.14 8.82 -9.76
C LEU A 177 4.66 8.77 -9.52
N ALA A 178 5.12 9.44 -8.48
CA ALA A 178 6.54 9.52 -8.12
C ALA A 178 6.99 8.40 -7.17
N CYS A 179 6.08 7.52 -6.72
CA CYS A 179 6.38 6.41 -5.79
C CYS A 179 7.20 5.27 -6.40
#